data_d2a182494dffa2571eca662a66c89aeb
#
_entry.id   d2a182494dffa2571eca662a66c89aeb
#
_cell.length_a   1.000
_cell.length_b   1.000
_cell.length_c   1.000
_cell.angle_alpha   90.00
_cell.angle_beta   90.00
_cell.angle_gamma   90.00
#
_symmetry.space_group_name_H-M   'P 1'
#
loop_
_entity.id
_entity.type
_entity.pdbx_description
1 polymer ?
#
loop_
_entity_poly.entity_id
_entity_poly.type
_entity_poly.pdbx_seq_one_letter_code
_entity_poly.pdbx_strand_id
1 'polypeptide(L)'
;IAEQYNVILLHENEKDIFGDIARRCNVILNEVGSEHFKAIFDFANFVQCDEDPQACYKLLTPHIEYIHIKDAVYEDSVNVLCGTGDGQIESILKQAIDRGYEGFLTLEPHLVVFDSLKDLELEHSTETIQNTVAKDGAEGYKMQYEALLKILSNIEQEENA
;
A
#
# COMPACT_ATOMS: atom_id res chain seq x y z
N ILE A 1 13.38 7.25 -21.71
CA ILE A 1 14.50 6.96 -20.76
C ILE A 1 14.26 5.60 -20.11
N ALA A 2 13.13 5.32 -19.47
CA ALA A 2 12.85 4.04 -18.78
C ALA A 2 13.04 2.83 -19.72
N GLU A 3 12.43 2.84 -20.90
CA GLU A 3 12.66 1.83 -21.94
C GLU A 3 14.14 1.68 -22.31
N GLN A 4 14.84 2.80 -22.50
CA GLN A 4 16.26 2.79 -22.91
C GLN A 4 17.15 2.08 -21.90
N TYR A 5 16.82 2.17 -20.60
CA TYR A 5 17.60 1.57 -19.52
C TYR A 5 16.96 0.30 -18.96
N ASN A 6 15.88 -0.16 -19.55
CA ASN A 6 15.11 -1.33 -19.11
C ASN A 6 14.75 -1.28 -17.62
N VAL A 7 14.26 -0.13 -17.18
CA VAL A 7 13.75 0.07 -15.80
C VAL A 7 12.25 0.32 -15.86
N ILE A 8 11.55 -0.05 -14.78
CA ILE A 8 10.13 0.25 -14.60
C ILE A 8 10.02 1.45 -13.68
N LEU A 9 9.31 2.48 -14.11
CA LEU A 9 8.89 3.60 -13.27
C LEU A 9 7.57 3.22 -12.63
N LEU A 10 7.43 3.49 -11.35
CA LEU A 10 6.25 3.16 -10.59
C LEU A 10 5.53 4.44 -10.15
N HIS A 11 4.22 4.49 -10.38
CA HIS A 11 3.32 5.50 -9.84
C HIS A 11 2.64 4.91 -8.61
N GLU A 12 2.84 5.55 -7.48
CA GLU A 12 2.13 5.23 -6.24
C GLU A 12 0.86 6.08 -6.11
N ASN A 13 -0.22 5.46 -5.66
CA ASN A 13 -1.39 6.20 -5.22
C ASN A 13 -1.06 6.88 -3.88
N GLU A 14 -1.05 8.20 -3.88
CA GLU A 14 -0.69 8.99 -2.69
C GLU A 14 -1.66 10.16 -2.54
N LYS A 15 -2.05 10.47 -1.30
CA LYS A 15 -2.88 11.64 -1.01
C LYS A 15 -2.18 12.94 -1.40
N ASP A 16 -2.95 13.98 -1.60
CA ASP A 16 -2.48 15.34 -1.95
C ASP A 16 -1.79 15.47 -3.32
N ILE A 17 -1.85 14.44 -4.17
CA ILE A 17 -1.42 14.51 -5.57
C ILE A 17 -2.59 14.18 -6.50
N PHE A 18 -2.43 14.40 -7.82
CA PHE A 18 -3.50 14.05 -8.77
C PHE A 18 -3.83 12.54 -8.76
N GLY A 19 -2.84 11.69 -8.53
CA GLY A 19 -2.99 10.22 -8.47
C GLY A 19 -3.36 9.70 -7.08
N ASP A 20 -4.27 10.35 -6.37
CA ASP A 20 -4.73 10.00 -5.02
C ASP A 20 -5.78 8.88 -4.99
N ILE A 21 -6.70 8.89 -5.97
CA ILE A 21 -7.77 7.90 -6.09
C ILE A 21 -7.56 6.98 -7.30
N ALA A 22 -8.07 5.75 -7.22
CA ALA A 22 -7.84 4.73 -8.23
C ALA A 22 -8.24 5.17 -9.66
N ARG A 23 -9.31 5.92 -9.82
CA ARG A 23 -9.73 6.46 -11.12
C ARG A 23 -8.69 7.39 -11.72
N ARG A 24 -8.04 8.24 -10.92
CA ARG A 24 -7.01 9.18 -11.39
C ARG A 24 -5.70 8.45 -11.68
N CYS A 25 -5.32 7.49 -10.83
CA CYS A 25 -4.20 6.59 -11.12
C CYS A 25 -4.38 5.89 -12.46
N ASN A 26 -5.57 5.33 -12.71
CA ASN A 26 -5.89 4.65 -13.96
C ASN A 26 -5.81 5.58 -15.17
N VAL A 27 -6.19 6.85 -15.03
CA VAL A 27 -6.02 7.86 -16.10
C VAL A 27 -4.53 8.06 -16.40
N ILE A 28 -3.69 8.29 -15.38
CA ILE A 28 -2.24 8.48 -15.55
C ILE A 28 -1.61 7.27 -16.25
N LEU A 29 -1.91 6.06 -15.77
CA LEU A 29 -1.34 4.83 -16.28
C LEU A 29 -1.71 4.59 -17.76
N ASN A 30 -2.97 4.82 -18.13
CA ASN A 30 -3.43 4.66 -19.50
C ASN A 30 -2.92 5.76 -20.44
N GLU A 31 -2.83 7.01 -19.97
CA GLU A 31 -2.31 8.12 -20.80
C GLU A 31 -0.81 7.96 -21.08
N VAL A 32 -0.03 7.46 -20.11
CA VAL A 32 1.37 7.12 -20.33
C VAL A 32 1.49 5.87 -21.21
N GLY A 33 0.68 4.85 -21.01
CA GLY A 33 0.51 3.67 -21.86
C GLY A 33 1.80 2.90 -22.14
N SER A 34 2.74 2.86 -21.19
CA SER A 34 4.04 2.19 -21.38
C SER A 34 4.17 0.96 -20.47
N GLU A 35 4.75 -0.13 -21.02
CA GLU A 35 5.12 -1.30 -20.22
C GLU A 35 6.21 -0.99 -19.17
N HIS A 36 6.91 0.13 -19.32
CA HIS A 36 7.90 0.64 -18.38
C HIS A 36 7.32 1.67 -17.39
N PHE A 37 5.98 1.76 -17.28
CA PHE A 37 5.31 2.62 -16.32
C PHE A 37 4.12 1.88 -15.71
N LYS A 38 4.25 1.51 -14.44
CA LYS A 38 3.32 0.63 -13.73
C LYS A 38 2.87 1.28 -12.41
N ALA A 39 2.04 0.58 -11.67
CA ALA A 39 1.51 1.05 -10.39
C ALA A 39 2.19 0.38 -9.20
N ILE A 40 2.41 1.17 -8.14
CA ILE A 40 2.45 0.68 -6.77
C ILE A 40 1.00 0.71 -6.25
N PHE A 41 0.59 -0.33 -5.56
CA PHE A 41 -0.68 -0.38 -4.86
C PHE A 41 -0.44 -0.25 -3.36
N ASP A 42 -0.90 0.85 -2.77
CA ASP A 42 -0.86 1.09 -1.34
C ASP A 42 -2.28 1.07 -0.78
N PHE A 43 -2.54 0.18 0.17
CA PHE A 43 -3.88 -0.01 0.76
C PHE A 43 -4.30 1.17 1.62
N ALA A 44 -3.39 1.63 2.50
CA ALA A 44 -3.70 2.70 3.44
C ALA A 44 -3.99 4.02 2.75
N ASN A 45 -3.24 4.35 1.71
CA ASN A 45 -3.43 5.60 0.97
C ASN A 45 -4.82 5.64 0.30
N PHE A 46 -5.37 4.50 -0.16
CA PHE A 46 -6.75 4.44 -0.64
C PHE A 46 -7.77 4.62 0.50
N VAL A 47 -7.57 3.95 1.64
CA VAL A 47 -8.42 4.14 2.83
C VAL A 47 -8.43 5.61 3.26
N GLN A 48 -7.26 6.26 3.30
CA GLN A 48 -7.10 7.68 3.67
C GLN A 48 -7.72 8.65 2.65
N CYS A 49 -8.04 8.18 1.45
CA CYS A 49 -8.77 8.91 0.41
C CYS A 49 -10.25 8.50 0.31
N ASP A 50 -10.80 7.82 1.32
CA ASP A 50 -12.19 7.32 1.37
C ASP A 50 -12.56 6.40 0.19
N GLU A 51 -11.56 5.71 -0.41
CA GLU A 51 -11.74 4.74 -1.48
C GLU A 51 -11.91 3.32 -0.92
N ASP A 52 -12.69 2.48 -1.58
CA ASP A 52 -12.75 1.05 -1.28
C ASP A 52 -11.54 0.31 -1.90
N PRO A 53 -10.59 -0.22 -1.10
CA PRO A 53 -9.39 -0.88 -1.62
C PRO A 53 -9.69 -2.04 -2.57
N GLN A 54 -10.80 -2.76 -2.36
CA GLN A 54 -11.21 -3.86 -3.23
C GLN A 54 -11.61 -3.37 -4.62
N ALA A 55 -12.36 -2.26 -4.70
CA ALA A 55 -12.73 -1.64 -5.97
C ALA A 55 -11.50 -1.04 -6.67
N CYS A 56 -10.59 -0.42 -5.90
CA CYS A 56 -9.33 0.12 -6.40
C CYS A 56 -8.44 -0.97 -6.98
N TYR A 57 -8.27 -2.09 -6.26
CA TYR A 57 -7.50 -3.24 -6.72
C TYR A 57 -8.06 -3.79 -8.03
N LYS A 58 -9.37 -4.00 -8.11
CA LYS A 58 -10.05 -4.49 -9.32
C LYS A 58 -9.78 -3.59 -10.54
N LEU A 59 -9.80 -2.27 -10.34
CA LEU A 59 -9.56 -1.30 -11.42
C LEU A 59 -8.09 -1.29 -11.86
N LEU A 60 -7.16 -1.34 -10.90
CA LEU A 60 -5.73 -1.14 -11.17
C LEU A 60 -4.97 -2.45 -11.42
N THR A 61 -5.57 -3.62 -11.20
CA THR A 61 -4.93 -4.94 -11.37
C THR A 61 -4.06 -5.07 -12.63
N PRO A 62 -4.45 -4.57 -13.82
CA PRO A 62 -3.62 -4.72 -15.02
C PRO A 62 -2.29 -3.94 -14.98
N HIS A 63 -2.16 -3.02 -14.05
CA HIS A 63 -1.03 -2.11 -13.95
C HIS A 63 -0.16 -2.34 -12.71
N ILE A 64 -0.63 -3.15 -11.73
CA ILE A 64 0.06 -3.35 -10.46
C ILE A 64 1.32 -4.19 -10.69
N GLU A 65 2.46 -3.61 -10.38
CA GLU A 65 3.78 -4.24 -10.42
C GLU A 65 4.37 -4.39 -9.01
N TYR A 66 3.90 -3.59 -8.05
CA TYR A 66 4.47 -3.47 -6.73
C TYR A 66 3.38 -3.20 -5.69
N ILE A 67 3.52 -3.73 -4.50
CA ILE A 67 2.53 -3.55 -3.43
C ILE A 67 3.23 -3.06 -2.16
N HIS A 68 2.75 -1.93 -1.62
CA HIS A 68 3.10 -1.45 -0.29
C HIS A 68 2.16 -2.05 0.76
N ILE A 69 2.74 -2.63 1.80
CA ILE A 69 2.00 -3.19 2.93
C ILE A 69 1.93 -2.12 4.02
N LYS A 70 0.87 -1.37 3.98
CA LYS A 70 0.47 -0.34 4.93
C LYS A 70 -1.03 -0.42 5.13
N ASP A 71 -1.53 -0.23 6.33
CA ASP A 71 -2.95 -0.31 6.66
C ASP A 71 -3.41 0.93 7.42
N ALA A 72 -4.67 1.29 7.24
CA ALA A 72 -5.28 2.45 7.91
C ALA A 72 -6.75 2.17 8.21
N VAL A 73 -7.36 3.00 9.04
CA VAL A 73 -8.80 2.97 9.33
C VAL A 73 -9.49 4.19 8.75
N TYR A 74 -10.75 4.03 8.30
CA TYR A 74 -11.55 5.14 7.75
C TYR A 74 -11.90 6.20 8.78
N GLU A 75 -12.08 5.80 10.06
CA GLU A 75 -12.64 6.67 11.10
C GLU A 75 -11.84 7.95 11.30
N ASP A 76 -10.51 7.84 11.31
CA ASP A 76 -9.59 8.96 11.57
C ASP A 76 -8.38 9.00 10.63
N SER A 77 -8.36 8.15 9.60
CA SER A 77 -7.26 8.01 8.63
C SER A 77 -5.92 7.61 9.26
N VAL A 78 -5.93 7.06 10.47
CA VAL A 78 -4.71 6.66 11.20
C VAL A 78 -4.15 5.35 10.67
N ASN A 79 -2.82 5.28 10.51
CA ASN A 79 -2.12 4.06 10.16
C ASN A 79 -2.14 3.06 11.33
N VAL A 80 -2.43 1.81 11.00
CA VAL A 80 -2.52 0.71 11.96
C VAL A 80 -1.69 -0.49 11.50
N LEU A 81 -1.55 -1.48 12.38
CA LEU A 81 -0.86 -2.73 12.02
C LEU A 81 -1.58 -3.43 10.86
N CYS A 82 -0.86 -3.92 9.88
CA CYS A 82 -1.46 -4.51 8.69
C CYS A 82 -2.40 -5.68 9.04
N GLY A 83 -3.55 -5.69 8.39
CA GLY A 83 -4.63 -6.63 8.64
C GLY A 83 -5.53 -6.28 9.82
N THR A 84 -5.31 -5.13 10.47
CA THR A 84 -6.19 -4.65 11.56
C THR A 84 -7.01 -3.42 11.18
N GLY A 85 -6.76 -2.86 10.01
CA GLY A 85 -7.47 -1.71 9.46
C GLY A 85 -8.51 -2.08 8.40
N ASP A 86 -8.86 -1.09 7.61
CA ASP A 86 -9.88 -1.17 6.55
C ASP A 86 -9.29 -1.45 5.16
N GLY A 87 -7.97 -1.67 5.06
CA GLY A 87 -7.25 -1.91 3.81
C GLY A 87 -7.61 -3.21 3.09
N GLN A 88 -8.34 -4.14 3.72
CA GLN A 88 -8.75 -5.44 3.16
C GLN A 88 -7.57 -6.28 2.66
N ILE A 89 -6.42 -6.17 3.33
CA ILE A 89 -5.11 -6.66 2.86
C ILE A 89 -5.15 -8.16 2.58
N GLU A 90 -5.64 -8.99 3.52
CA GLU A 90 -5.66 -10.46 3.36
C GLU A 90 -6.46 -10.89 2.11
N SER A 91 -7.64 -10.33 1.94
CA SER A 91 -8.52 -10.64 0.80
C SER A 91 -7.93 -10.21 -0.55
N ILE A 92 -7.25 -9.06 -0.60
CA ILE A 92 -6.65 -8.55 -1.83
C ILE A 92 -5.35 -9.30 -2.14
N LEU A 93 -4.50 -9.59 -1.14
CA LEU A 93 -3.31 -10.40 -1.34
C LEU A 93 -3.64 -11.81 -1.81
N LYS A 94 -4.70 -12.43 -1.26
CA LYS A 94 -5.18 -13.70 -1.78
C LYS A 94 -5.51 -13.62 -3.27
N GLN A 95 -6.27 -12.63 -3.70
CA GLN A 95 -6.60 -12.43 -5.11
C GLN A 95 -5.37 -12.17 -5.98
N ALA A 96 -4.36 -11.45 -5.44
CA ALA A 96 -3.12 -11.21 -6.15
C ALA A 96 -2.36 -12.53 -6.37
N ILE A 97 -2.21 -13.35 -5.33
CA ILE A 97 -1.55 -14.66 -5.36
C ILE A 97 -2.30 -15.61 -6.31
N ASP A 98 -3.62 -15.71 -6.21
CA ASP A 98 -4.47 -16.53 -7.08
C ASP A 98 -4.31 -16.17 -8.59
N ARG A 99 -3.90 -14.94 -8.89
CA ARG A 99 -3.62 -14.45 -10.24
C ARG A 99 -2.16 -14.59 -10.67
N GLY A 100 -1.32 -15.15 -9.81
CA GLY A 100 0.10 -15.35 -10.08
C GLY A 100 0.96 -14.10 -9.88
N TYR A 101 0.61 -13.21 -8.93
CA TYR A 101 1.47 -12.09 -8.58
C TYR A 101 2.78 -12.58 -7.95
N GLU A 102 3.90 -12.21 -8.53
CA GLU A 102 5.27 -12.55 -8.08
C GLU A 102 6.09 -11.29 -7.75
N GLY A 103 5.45 -10.13 -7.66
CA GLY A 103 6.11 -8.85 -7.36
C GLY A 103 6.48 -8.70 -5.88
N PHE A 104 6.98 -7.54 -5.53
CA PHE A 104 7.40 -7.24 -4.16
C PHE A 104 6.23 -6.84 -3.26
N LEU A 105 6.27 -7.31 -2.02
CA LEU A 105 5.46 -6.85 -0.90
C LEU A 105 6.36 -6.06 0.05
N THR A 106 6.36 -4.75 -0.05
CA THR A 106 7.24 -3.89 0.75
C THR A 106 6.52 -3.32 1.94
N LEU A 107 7.11 -3.50 3.12
CA LEU A 107 6.56 -2.98 4.36
C LEU A 107 6.78 -1.47 4.46
N GLU A 108 5.71 -0.75 4.75
CA GLU A 108 5.72 0.68 5.02
C GLU A 108 4.99 0.98 6.34
N PRO A 109 5.58 0.57 7.48
CA PRO A 109 4.88 0.59 8.77
C PRO A 109 4.90 1.98 9.41
N HIS A 110 4.02 2.86 9.07
CA HIS A 110 3.84 4.16 9.71
C HIS A 110 3.28 4.01 11.15
N LEU A 111 3.94 3.19 11.99
CA LEU A 111 3.52 2.84 13.36
C LEU A 111 4.25 3.62 14.44
N VAL A 112 5.19 4.49 14.07
CA VAL A 112 6.02 5.28 15.00
C VAL A 112 6.17 6.69 14.48
N VAL A 113 6.01 7.67 15.35
CA VAL A 113 6.34 9.07 15.04
C VAL A 113 7.82 9.32 15.32
N PHE A 114 8.56 9.73 14.28
CA PHE A 114 9.93 10.20 14.42
C PHE A 114 9.97 11.72 14.34
N ASP A 115 10.69 12.37 15.26
CA ASP A 115 10.85 13.83 15.20
C ASP A 115 11.50 14.31 13.90
N SER A 116 12.37 13.49 13.30
CA SER A 116 13.00 13.78 12.01
C SER A 116 12.06 13.67 10.80
N LEU A 117 10.93 12.97 10.92
CA LEU A 117 9.94 12.90 9.85
C LEU A 117 9.03 14.14 9.83
N LYS A 118 8.86 14.81 10.97
CA LYS A 118 8.06 16.05 11.07
C LYS A 118 8.56 17.17 10.15
N ASP A 119 9.87 17.16 9.83
CA ASP A 119 10.49 18.14 8.95
C ASP A 119 10.44 17.75 7.46
N LEU A 120 10.11 16.50 7.14
CA LEU A 120 10.08 15.95 5.78
C LEU A 120 8.65 15.74 5.25
N GLU A 121 7.68 15.65 6.14
CA GLU A 121 6.29 15.41 5.79
C GLU A 121 5.58 16.73 5.52
N LEU A 122 4.74 16.78 4.49
CA LEU A 122 3.80 17.86 4.23
C LEU A 122 2.88 18.03 5.45
N GLU A 123 2.41 19.24 5.70
CA GLU A 123 1.75 19.69 6.95
C GLU A 123 0.64 18.78 7.52
N HIS A 124 0.12 17.83 6.74
CA HIS A 124 -0.99 16.95 7.15
C HIS A 124 -0.61 15.49 7.44
N SER A 125 0.58 15.04 7.11
CA SER A 125 0.97 13.62 7.25
C SER A 125 1.26 13.21 8.70
N THR A 126 1.60 14.14 9.58
CA THR A 126 1.78 13.87 11.01
C THR A 126 0.45 13.57 11.73
N GLU A 127 -0.68 13.95 11.16
CA GLU A 127 -2.00 13.66 11.73
C GLU A 127 -2.37 12.18 11.60
N THR A 128 -1.81 11.48 10.61
CA THR A 128 -2.10 10.05 10.35
C THR A 128 -1.29 9.07 11.20
N ILE A 129 -0.33 9.57 12.02
CA ILE A 129 0.47 8.77 12.95
C ILE A 129 0.19 9.21 14.39
N GLN A 130 -1.06 9.09 14.82
CA GLN A 130 -1.47 9.60 16.15
C GLN A 130 -1.13 8.63 17.30
N ASN A 131 -1.02 7.35 17.02
CA ASN A 131 -0.80 6.33 18.04
C ASN A 131 0.52 5.61 17.80
N THR A 132 1.55 5.95 18.57
CA THR A 132 2.78 5.16 18.61
C THR A 132 2.48 3.77 19.16
N VAL A 133 2.33 2.80 18.28
CA VAL A 133 2.06 1.40 18.63
C VAL A 133 3.36 0.67 18.97
N ALA A 134 4.47 1.09 18.37
CA ALA A 134 5.79 0.51 18.55
C ALA A 134 6.73 1.48 19.29
N LYS A 135 7.71 0.92 19.99
CA LYS A 135 8.70 1.67 20.76
C LYS A 135 9.66 2.48 19.87
N ASP A 136 10.04 1.90 18.76
CA ASP A 136 10.95 2.49 17.78
C ASP A 136 10.67 1.93 16.37
N GLY A 137 11.34 2.47 15.35
CA GLY A 137 11.13 2.05 13.96
C GLY A 137 11.48 0.59 13.70
N ALA A 138 12.48 0.06 14.37
CA ALA A 138 12.88 -1.34 14.21
C ALA A 138 11.80 -2.28 14.75
N GLU A 139 11.20 -1.94 15.90
CA GLU A 139 10.08 -2.69 16.44
C GLU A 139 8.83 -2.57 15.56
N GLY A 140 8.50 -1.37 15.08
CA GLY A 140 7.39 -1.16 14.15
C GLY A 140 7.53 -1.98 12.88
N TYR A 141 8.73 -2.01 12.31
CA TYR A 141 9.02 -2.81 11.13
C TYR A 141 8.88 -4.32 11.40
N LYS A 142 9.37 -4.77 12.55
CA LYS A 142 9.24 -6.17 12.97
C LYS A 142 7.78 -6.57 13.17
N MET A 143 6.99 -5.74 13.84
CA MET A 143 5.56 -5.99 14.06
C MET A 143 4.81 -6.12 12.73
N GLN A 144 5.07 -5.21 11.79
CA GLN A 144 4.47 -5.24 10.48
C GLN A 144 4.86 -6.51 9.68
N TYR A 145 6.13 -6.90 9.76
CA TYR A 145 6.61 -8.13 9.15
C TYR A 145 5.93 -9.38 9.70
N GLU A 146 5.83 -9.50 11.02
CA GLU A 146 5.18 -10.63 11.67
C GLU A 146 3.67 -10.69 11.34
N ALA A 147 3.01 -9.54 11.25
CA ALA A 147 1.62 -9.44 10.84
C ALA A 147 1.42 -9.89 9.37
N LEU A 148 2.28 -9.43 8.45
CA LEU A 148 2.24 -9.87 7.06
C LEU A 148 2.45 -11.39 6.94
N LEU A 149 3.45 -11.95 7.63
CA LEU A 149 3.69 -13.40 7.60
C LEU A 149 2.48 -14.19 8.08
N LYS A 150 1.76 -13.70 9.08
CA LYS A 150 0.53 -14.33 9.56
C LYS A 150 -0.57 -14.32 8.49
N ILE A 151 -0.75 -13.18 7.81
CA ILE A 151 -1.71 -13.05 6.70
C ILE A 151 -1.37 -14.05 5.58
N LEU A 152 -0.11 -14.09 5.15
CA LEU A 152 0.32 -15.02 4.09
C LEU A 152 0.13 -16.49 4.51
N SER A 153 0.41 -16.83 5.76
CA SER A 153 0.17 -18.18 6.28
C SER A 153 -1.32 -18.56 6.31
N ASN A 154 -2.21 -17.62 6.61
CA ASN A 154 -3.65 -17.86 6.54
C ASN A 154 -4.09 -18.16 5.10
N ILE A 155 -3.61 -17.37 4.14
CA ILE A 155 -3.91 -17.57 2.71
C ILE A 155 -3.46 -18.97 2.24
N GLU A 156 -2.24 -19.38 2.58
CA GLU A 156 -1.71 -20.71 2.23
C GLU A 156 -2.53 -21.86 2.85
N GLN A 157 -3.06 -21.67 4.05
CA GLN A 157 -3.89 -22.69 4.72
C GLN A 157 -5.26 -22.83 4.07
N GLU A 158 -5.86 -21.73 3.61
CA GLU A 158 -7.13 -21.76 2.89
C GLU A 158 -7.03 -22.47 1.53
N GLU A 159 -5.89 -22.36 0.84
CA GLU A 159 -5.66 -23.05 -0.44
C GLU A 159 -5.50 -24.57 -0.28
N ASN A 160 -5.11 -25.04 0.91
CA ASN A 160 -4.86 -26.44 1.19
C ASN A 160 -6.04 -27.15 1.88
N ALA A 161 -7.15 -26.45 2.14
CA ALA A 161 -8.33 -26.97 2.84
C ALA A 161 -9.46 -27.31 1.87
#